data_8e4fe6a54a8ad7257b1ebd74b5c865b4
#
_entry.id   8e4fe6a54a8ad7257b1ebd74b5c865b4
#
_cell.length_a   1.000
_cell.length_b   1.000
_cell.length_c   1.000
_cell.angle_alpha   90.00
_cell.angle_beta   90.00
_cell.angle_gamma   90.00
#
_symmetry.space_group_name_H-M   'P 1'
#
loop_
_entity.id
_entity.type
_entity.pdbx_description
1 polymer ?
#
loop_
_entity_poly.entity_id
_entity_poly.type
_entity_poly.pdbx_seq_one_letter_code
_entity_poly.pdbx_strand_id
1 'polypeptide(L)'
;MRKTYCLAILLFASIFQLFSQLNANLSIEEIVRVLSADSLQGRKPGESGANKAARYIHDQFTRIGLVMNDNEGYQPFQFINNRLVGQNNHLRILNFEAIHGEDFTPALWSASQAVKAPIKFAGYGFNIEQDSIHRNDYEGIDVKGKIVVIQQGIPSNEKNKEILEDFASDRDKAILARDLGAAGVILVSPTSADNQGLPVQQYEPNSSTIDIPVIYVTQAIADSLAKLESYHSNLSYYPFHSSSHQKNDSIFLQTELIEQTSLTYNVLGILMGNNGNLKDEYIILGAHYDHLGMGGQGSGSRMPDTVAIHPGADDNASGVAGLLYTASILASVKDSLKRSIMFVAFSAEEMGLLGSKYFTEHLPVPQNNIVAMINLDMIGRFDTLNNSVFIGGVGTSVESKALVDSLLKIIHLKPIYSQEGFGPSDHSSFYNLRIPVLYIHTGVHADYHTPFDKADRINYQGIAKISQFISHLISTLANRSSRLTFQEAGPAQATSYRQGLKVTLGIMPDFADSNIKGVKVANVRDNAPAGRAGMMKNDVIVAIDGKSVRDIYDYMNRLKTLKHGMRVSIDIIRENRPMILIVEL
;
A
#
# COMPACT_ATOMS: atom_id res chain seq x y z
N MET A 1 -47.87 2.11 15.45
CA MET A 1 -46.44 1.79 15.41
C MET A 1 -45.59 2.78 14.59
N ARG A 2 -45.89 3.19 13.35
CA ARG A 2 -45.07 4.15 12.56
C ARG A 2 -44.95 5.57 13.18
N LYS A 3 -46.00 6.10 13.83
CA LYS A 3 -45.97 7.44 14.48
C LYS A 3 -45.12 7.50 15.76
N THR A 4 -45.03 6.39 16.49
CA THR A 4 -44.26 6.30 17.74
C THR A 4 -42.75 6.24 17.48
N TYR A 5 -42.34 5.60 16.38
CA TYR A 5 -40.94 5.58 15.93
C TYR A 5 -40.43 6.93 15.43
N CYS A 6 -41.25 7.71 14.71
CA CYS A 6 -40.88 9.07 14.29
C CYS A 6 -40.73 10.04 15.48
N LEU A 7 -41.58 9.92 16.52
CA LEU A 7 -41.48 10.77 17.70
C LEU A 7 -40.23 10.46 18.52
N ALA A 8 -39.88 9.19 18.69
CA ALA A 8 -38.68 8.75 19.39
C ALA A 8 -37.39 9.21 18.64
N ILE A 9 -37.37 9.16 17.31
CA ILE A 9 -36.26 9.62 16.51
C ILE A 9 -36.11 11.16 16.57
N LEU A 10 -37.22 11.91 16.55
CA LEU A 10 -37.21 13.37 16.67
C LEU A 10 -36.80 13.83 18.08
N LEU A 11 -37.24 13.12 19.13
CA LEU A 11 -36.79 13.39 20.52
C LEU A 11 -35.29 13.08 20.68
N PHE A 12 -34.80 11.99 20.10
CA PHE A 12 -33.38 11.63 20.10
C PHE A 12 -32.55 12.67 19.35
N ALA A 13 -33.00 13.15 18.18
CA ALA A 13 -32.31 14.17 17.40
C ALA A 13 -32.25 15.52 18.14
N SER A 14 -33.31 15.93 18.84
CA SER A 14 -33.33 17.19 19.61
C SER A 14 -32.52 17.10 20.91
N ILE A 15 -32.50 15.96 21.57
CA ILE A 15 -31.64 15.70 22.73
C ILE A 15 -30.17 15.69 22.30
N PHE A 16 -29.84 15.07 21.17
CA PHE A 16 -28.48 15.06 20.61
C PHE A 16 -27.99 16.46 20.22
N GLN A 17 -28.84 17.31 19.66
CA GLN A 17 -28.50 18.71 19.36
C GLN A 17 -28.25 19.55 20.65
N LEU A 18 -29.00 19.32 21.72
CA LEU A 18 -28.78 20.00 23.01
C LEU A 18 -27.46 19.53 23.68
N PHE A 19 -27.14 18.24 23.60
CA PHE A 19 -25.91 17.68 24.20
C PHE A 19 -24.65 17.99 23.42
N SER A 20 -24.72 18.18 22.10
CA SER A 20 -23.57 18.65 21.30
C SER A 20 -23.11 20.06 21.68
N GLN A 21 -24.01 20.87 22.24
CA GLN A 21 -23.67 22.21 22.76
C GLN A 21 -23.10 22.19 24.20
N LEU A 22 -23.28 21.11 24.96
CA LEU A 22 -22.87 21.03 26.37
C LEU A 22 -21.47 20.43 26.60
N ASN A 23 -20.89 19.71 25.59
CA ASN A 23 -19.52 19.15 25.68
C ASN A 23 -18.52 19.96 24.84
N ALA A 24 -18.49 21.27 25.03
CA ALA A 24 -17.73 22.27 24.26
C ALA A 24 -16.20 22.27 24.52
N ASN A 25 -15.56 21.13 24.81
CA ASN A 25 -14.14 21.11 25.14
C ASN A 25 -13.22 20.44 24.11
N LEU A 26 -13.76 19.88 23.01
CA LEU A 26 -12.92 19.31 21.96
C LEU A 26 -13.15 20.05 20.64
N SER A 27 -12.22 20.94 20.28
CA SER A 27 -12.28 21.71 19.04
C SER A 27 -11.73 20.89 17.86
N ILE A 28 -12.56 20.60 16.86
CA ILE A 28 -12.12 19.97 15.60
C ILE A 28 -10.98 20.77 14.99
N GLU A 29 -11.09 22.09 14.97
CA GLU A 29 -10.06 22.98 14.43
C GLU A 29 -8.74 22.86 15.20
N GLU A 30 -8.79 22.82 16.53
CA GLU A 30 -7.60 22.64 17.36
C GLU A 30 -6.92 21.31 17.06
N ILE A 31 -7.67 20.20 16.96
CA ILE A 31 -7.12 18.89 16.66
C ILE A 31 -6.38 18.90 15.32
N VAL A 32 -7.03 19.40 14.26
CA VAL A 32 -6.42 19.46 12.94
C VAL A 32 -5.17 20.34 12.96
N ARG A 33 -5.23 21.53 13.61
CA ARG A 33 -4.07 22.44 13.70
C ARG A 33 -2.91 21.81 14.47
N VAL A 34 -3.18 21.08 15.55
CA VAL A 34 -2.12 20.38 16.30
C VAL A 34 -1.51 19.27 15.45
N LEU A 35 -2.33 18.42 14.84
CA LEU A 35 -1.83 17.27 14.09
C LEU A 35 -1.13 17.68 12.78
N SER A 36 -1.52 18.78 12.16
CA SER A 36 -0.86 19.31 10.96
C SER A 36 0.20 20.38 11.23
N ALA A 37 0.59 20.59 12.51
CA ALA A 37 1.58 21.58 12.87
C ALA A 37 2.99 21.17 12.42
N ASP A 38 3.81 22.16 12.06
CA ASP A 38 5.21 21.97 11.65
C ASP A 38 6.05 21.24 12.71
N SER A 39 5.70 21.37 14.00
CA SER A 39 6.36 20.68 15.12
C SER A 39 6.22 19.16 15.07
N LEU A 40 5.26 18.64 14.29
CA LEU A 40 5.06 17.21 14.04
C LEU A 40 5.72 16.73 12.73
N GLN A 41 6.36 17.64 11.98
CA GLN A 41 7.19 17.31 10.81
C GLN A 41 6.50 16.36 9.82
N GLY A 42 5.18 16.51 9.62
CA GLY A 42 4.42 15.66 8.70
C GLY A 42 4.23 14.21 9.16
N ARG A 43 4.40 13.91 10.44
CA ARG A 43 4.01 12.65 11.12
C ARG A 43 4.47 11.34 10.46
N LYS A 44 5.69 11.35 9.87
CA LYS A 44 6.21 10.13 9.24
C LYS A 44 6.37 9.01 10.26
N PRO A 45 5.89 7.79 9.97
CA PRO A 45 5.99 6.64 10.87
C PRO A 45 7.43 6.37 11.31
N GLY A 46 7.61 6.04 12.60
CA GLY A 46 8.93 5.79 13.18
C GLY A 46 9.73 7.06 13.53
N GLU A 47 9.23 8.24 13.19
CA GLU A 47 9.86 9.51 13.52
C GLU A 47 9.22 10.20 14.73
N SER A 48 9.92 11.19 15.29
CA SER A 48 9.49 11.94 16.48
C SER A 48 8.12 12.59 16.31
N GLY A 49 7.80 13.08 15.10
CA GLY A 49 6.52 13.71 14.79
C GLY A 49 5.34 12.76 14.94
N ALA A 50 5.44 11.54 14.40
CA ALA A 50 4.42 10.51 14.56
C ALA A 50 4.24 10.09 16.03
N ASN A 51 5.35 9.95 16.77
CA ASN A 51 5.29 9.60 18.19
C ASN A 51 4.59 10.70 19.04
N LYS A 52 4.79 11.97 18.70
CA LYS A 52 4.07 13.08 19.34
C LYS A 52 2.58 13.06 19.00
N ALA A 53 2.24 12.78 17.73
CA ALA A 53 0.85 12.63 17.30
C ALA A 53 0.14 11.48 18.01
N ALA A 54 0.78 10.31 18.10
CA ALA A 54 0.27 9.16 18.85
C ALA A 54 -0.03 9.51 20.31
N ARG A 55 0.91 10.19 20.99
CA ARG A 55 0.71 10.65 22.37
C ARG A 55 -0.43 11.64 22.48
N TYR A 56 -0.52 12.61 21.58
CA TYR A 56 -1.62 13.57 21.57
C TYR A 56 -2.98 12.87 21.45
N ILE A 57 -3.11 11.90 20.53
CA ILE A 57 -4.35 11.12 20.34
C ILE A 57 -4.68 10.31 21.60
N HIS A 58 -3.68 9.64 22.16
CA HIS A 58 -3.83 8.90 23.42
C HIS A 58 -4.36 9.79 24.55
N ASP A 59 -3.79 10.99 24.72
CA ASP A 59 -4.21 11.95 25.73
C ASP A 59 -5.65 12.42 25.51
N GLN A 60 -6.06 12.58 24.23
CA GLN A 60 -7.45 12.92 23.90
C GLN A 60 -8.40 11.75 24.24
N PHE A 61 -8.05 10.51 23.89
CA PHE A 61 -8.84 9.33 24.29
C PHE A 61 -9.01 9.24 25.80
N THR A 62 -7.95 9.49 26.55
CA THR A 62 -7.98 9.52 28.02
C THR A 62 -8.91 10.63 28.53
N ARG A 63 -8.84 11.85 27.98
CA ARG A 63 -9.72 12.98 28.33
C ARG A 63 -11.19 12.72 28.03
N ILE A 64 -11.48 12.02 26.94
CA ILE A 64 -12.85 11.61 26.57
C ILE A 64 -13.38 10.55 27.55
N GLY A 65 -12.50 9.86 28.27
CA GLY A 65 -12.86 8.81 29.22
C GLY A 65 -13.03 7.44 28.58
N LEU A 66 -12.32 7.17 27.49
CA LEU A 66 -12.24 5.83 26.91
C LEU A 66 -11.41 4.91 27.80
N VAL A 67 -11.78 3.64 27.81
CA VAL A 67 -10.99 2.60 28.48
C VAL A 67 -9.81 2.26 27.57
N MET A 68 -8.60 2.38 28.11
CA MET A 68 -7.40 2.01 27.42
C MET A 68 -7.17 0.51 27.61
N ASN A 69 -6.93 -0.18 26.51
CA ASN A 69 -6.64 -1.61 26.51
C ASN A 69 -5.20 -1.88 27.01
N ASP A 70 -4.75 -3.13 26.93
CA ASP A 70 -3.38 -3.53 27.28
C ASP A 70 -2.34 -2.56 26.73
N ASN A 71 -1.19 -2.40 27.41
CA ASN A 71 -0.16 -1.41 27.08
C ASN A 71 -0.64 0.05 27.05
N GLU A 72 -1.56 0.42 27.92
CA GLU A 72 -2.10 1.78 28.02
C GLU A 72 -2.71 2.31 26.72
N GLY A 73 -3.28 1.42 25.89
CA GLY A 73 -3.90 1.79 24.62
C GLY A 73 -2.94 1.93 23.44
N TYR A 74 -1.67 1.60 23.62
CA TYR A 74 -0.73 1.51 22.50
C TYR A 74 -0.58 0.08 22.00
N GLN A 75 -0.62 -0.11 20.68
CA GLN A 75 -0.29 -1.36 20.03
C GLN A 75 1.00 -1.15 19.21
N PRO A 76 2.18 -1.49 19.77
CA PRO A 76 3.46 -1.29 19.11
C PRO A 76 3.69 -2.32 18.01
N PHE A 77 4.30 -1.88 16.90
CA PHE A 77 4.78 -2.78 15.85
C PHE A 77 6.03 -2.23 15.17
N GLN A 78 6.85 -3.13 14.65
CA GLN A 78 8.05 -2.81 13.89
C GLN A 78 7.80 -2.96 12.40
N PHE A 79 8.45 -2.12 11.60
CA PHE A 79 8.41 -2.18 10.14
C PHE A 79 9.76 -1.75 9.57
N ILE A 80 10.05 -2.17 8.35
CA ILE A 80 11.23 -1.72 7.62
C ILE A 80 10.94 -0.31 7.09
N ASN A 81 11.64 0.69 7.64
CA ASN A 81 11.45 2.09 7.25
C ASN A 81 12.40 2.55 6.17
N ASN A 82 13.55 1.85 6.01
CA ASN A 82 14.56 2.17 5.02
C ASN A 82 15.44 0.96 4.72
N ARG A 83 16.13 1.02 3.60
CA ARG A 83 17.19 0.08 3.23
C ARG A 83 18.41 0.86 2.79
N LEU A 84 19.52 0.65 3.45
CA LEU A 84 20.78 1.33 3.20
C LEU A 84 21.75 0.40 2.47
N VAL A 85 22.62 1.01 1.68
CA VAL A 85 23.76 0.31 1.09
C VAL A 85 24.81 0.12 2.18
N GLY A 86 25.22 -1.14 2.42
CA GLY A 86 26.25 -1.51 3.37
C GLY A 86 27.65 -1.13 2.90
N GLN A 87 28.67 -1.56 3.64
CA GLN A 87 30.05 -1.26 3.33
C GLN A 87 30.74 -2.35 2.50
N ASN A 88 30.20 -3.58 2.51
CA ASN A 88 30.81 -4.73 1.83
C ASN A 88 30.25 -4.87 0.39
N ASN A 89 30.41 -3.81 -0.40
CA ASN A 89 30.01 -3.79 -1.80
C ASN A 89 31.27 -3.76 -2.65
N HIS A 90 31.46 -4.75 -3.53
CA HIS A 90 32.64 -4.93 -4.34
C HIS A 90 32.28 -5.24 -5.78
N LEU A 91 32.94 -4.56 -6.71
CA LEU A 91 32.97 -4.91 -8.12
C LEU A 91 34.42 -5.00 -8.57
N ARG A 92 34.91 -6.22 -8.79
CA ARG A 92 36.28 -6.46 -9.28
C ARG A 92 36.27 -6.98 -10.70
N ILE A 93 36.92 -6.23 -11.57
CA ILE A 93 37.05 -6.52 -13.00
C ILE A 93 38.54 -6.85 -13.28
N LEU A 94 38.87 -8.14 -13.35
CA LEU A 94 40.26 -8.61 -13.41
C LEU A 94 41.10 -8.08 -12.23
N ASN A 95 42.04 -7.18 -12.49
CA ASN A 95 42.91 -6.55 -11.51
C ASN A 95 42.44 -5.15 -11.08
N PHE A 96 41.29 -4.71 -11.58
CA PHE A 96 40.71 -3.42 -11.27
C PHE A 96 39.59 -3.59 -10.24
N GLU A 97 39.66 -2.83 -9.13
CA GLU A 97 38.59 -2.72 -8.13
C GLU A 97 37.86 -1.40 -8.37
N ALA A 98 36.57 -1.48 -8.68
CA ALA A 98 35.73 -0.31 -8.89
C ALA A 98 35.38 0.34 -7.55
N ILE A 99 35.21 1.66 -7.53
CA ILE A 99 34.92 2.44 -6.33
C ILE A 99 33.43 2.50 -6.10
N HIS A 100 32.97 1.96 -4.96
CA HIS A 100 31.57 2.06 -4.54
C HIS A 100 31.17 3.53 -4.32
N GLY A 101 30.03 3.93 -4.85
CA GLY A 101 29.53 5.31 -4.78
C GLY A 101 30.03 6.24 -5.90
N GLU A 102 31.11 5.86 -6.62
CA GLU A 102 31.62 6.60 -7.76
C GLU A 102 31.42 5.83 -9.07
N ASP A 103 31.87 4.58 -9.12
CA ASP A 103 31.82 3.70 -10.30
C ASP A 103 30.58 2.84 -10.35
N PHE A 104 30.11 2.41 -9.18
CA PHE A 104 28.92 1.54 -9.06
C PHE A 104 28.18 1.75 -7.72
N THR A 105 26.91 1.32 -7.69
CA THR A 105 26.10 1.21 -6.48
C THR A 105 25.12 0.04 -6.58
N PRO A 106 24.86 -0.72 -5.50
CA PRO A 106 23.81 -1.74 -5.50
C PRO A 106 22.42 -1.13 -5.72
N ALA A 107 21.55 -1.86 -6.41
CA ALA A 107 20.12 -1.55 -6.38
C ALA A 107 19.56 -1.80 -4.97
N LEU A 108 18.73 -0.89 -4.41
CA LEU A 108 18.13 -1.06 -3.08
C LEU A 108 17.20 -2.27 -2.95
N TRP A 109 16.91 -2.93 -4.06
CA TRP A 109 16.17 -4.19 -4.15
C TRP A 109 17.05 -5.38 -4.58
N SER A 110 18.38 -5.24 -4.58
CA SER A 110 19.35 -6.32 -4.82
C SER A 110 19.34 -7.36 -3.70
N ALA A 111 19.75 -8.59 -3.98
CA ALA A 111 20.17 -9.51 -2.93
C ALA A 111 21.45 -9.02 -2.25
N SER A 112 21.64 -9.34 -0.98
CA SER A 112 22.94 -9.22 -0.29
C SER A 112 23.73 -10.52 -0.51
N GLN A 113 24.52 -10.57 -1.59
CA GLN A 113 25.18 -11.80 -2.04
C GLN A 113 26.46 -11.50 -2.83
N ALA A 114 27.37 -12.46 -2.85
CA ALA A 114 28.56 -12.44 -3.67
C ALA A 114 28.47 -13.47 -4.81
N VAL A 115 28.95 -13.08 -6.01
CA VAL A 115 29.04 -13.94 -7.18
C VAL A 115 30.34 -13.70 -7.93
N LYS A 116 30.94 -14.79 -8.46
CA LYS A 116 32.05 -14.71 -9.40
C LYS A 116 31.67 -15.47 -10.66
N ALA A 117 31.49 -14.76 -11.77
CA ALA A 117 31.01 -15.34 -13.01
C ALA A 117 31.48 -14.55 -14.25
N PRO A 118 31.48 -15.18 -15.44
CA PRO A 118 31.66 -14.46 -16.69
C PRO A 118 30.49 -13.49 -16.92
N ILE A 119 30.72 -12.48 -17.77
CA ILE A 119 29.70 -11.51 -18.16
C ILE A 119 29.07 -11.86 -19.50
N LYS A 120 27.84 -11.39 -19.72
CA LYS A 120 27.15 -11.36 -21.00
C LYS A 120 26.35 -10.08 -21.16
N PHE A 121 26.48 -9.45 -22.34
CA PHE A 121 25.66 -8.29 -22.68
C PHE A 121 24.33 -8.74 -23.29
N ALA A 122 23.23 -8.21 -22.82
CA ALA A 122 21.88 -8.48 -23.31
C ALA A 122 21.14 -7.19 -23.73
N GLY A 123 21.84 -6.28 -24.40
CA GLY A 123 21.25 -5.06 -24.93
C GLY A 123 20.46 -4.27 -23.88
N TYR A 124 19.19 -4.03 -24.16
CA TYR A 124 18.25 -3.40 -23.23
C TYR A 124 17.49 -4.39 -22.34
N GLY A 125 17.76 -5.69 -22.47
CA GLY A 125 17.21 -6.74 -21.62
C GLY A 125 15.74 -7.06 -21.86
N PHE A 126 15.22 -6.84 -23.05
CA PHE A 126 13.84 -7.19 -23.41
C PHE A 126 13.73 -8.61 -23.98
N ASN A 127 12.64 -9.29 -23.60
CA ASN A 127 12.13 -10.46 -24.29
C ASN A 127 10.60 -10.38 -24.31
N ILE A 128 10.06 -9.80 -25.38
CA ILE A 128 8.64 -9.47 -25.53
C ILE A 128 8.12 -10.11 -26.81
N GLU A 129 7.06 -10.88 -26.67
CA GLU A 129 6.29 -11.43 -27.77
C GLU A 129 4.82 -11.05 -27.56
N GLN A 130 4.45 -9.89 -28.07
CA GLN A 130 3.12 -9.33 -27.86
C GLN A 130 2.60 -8.63 -29.12
N ASP A 131 1.45 -9.08 -29.63
CA ASP A 131 0.74 -8.50 -30.77
C ASP A 131 1.64 -8.30 -32.02
N SER A 132 2.12 -7.08 -32.26
CA SER A 132 3.00 -6.72 -33.39
C SER A 132 4.47 -6.58 -33.00
N ILE A 133 4.83 -6.85 -31.73
CA ILE A 133 6.20 -6.68 -31.24
C ILE A 133 6.82 -8.03 -30.94
N HIS A 134 7.91 -8.32 -31.65
CA HIS A 134 8.80 -9.43 -31.37
C HIS A 134 10.18 -8.85 -31.11
N ARG A 135 10.59 -8.82 -29.84
CA ARG A 135 11.90 -8.34 -29.44
C ARG A 135 12.50 -9.29 -28.41
N ASN A 136 13.65 -9.85 -28.73
CA ASN A 136 14.39 -10.73 -27.84
C ASN A 136 15.87 -10.34 -27.81
N ASP A 137 16.26 -9.57 -26.82
CA ASP A 137 17.65 -9.13 -26.61
C ASP A 137 18.54 -10.29 -26.08
N TYR A 138 17.96 -11.46 -25.78
CA TYR A 138 18.66 -12.66 -25.33
C TYR A 138 18.80 -13.73 -26.42
N GLU A 139 18.42 -13.44 -27.67
CA GLU A 139 18.50 -14.41 -28.74
C GLU A 139 19.94 -14.83 -29.00
N GLY A 140 20.20 -16.13 -28.97
CA GLY A 140 21.55 -16.68 -29.16
C GLY A 140 22.53 -16.45 -28.01
N ILE A 141 22.06 -15.91 -26.86
CA ILE A 141 22.90 -15.62 -25.69
C ILE A 141 22.58 -16.61 -24.57
N ASP A 142 23.56 -17.41 -24.15
CA ASP A 142 23.45 -18.20 -22.93
C ASP A 142 23.86 -17.34 -21.72
N VAL A 143 22.91 -17.03 -20.86
CA VAL A 143 23.11 -16.22 -19.63
C VAL A 143 23.14 -17.06 -18.35
N LYS A 144 22.93 -18.36 -18.45
CA LYS A 144 22.84 -19.23 -17.27
C LYS A 144 24.17 -19.24 -16.50
N GLY A 145 24.07 -18.87 -15.20
CA GLY A 145 25.23 -18.79 -14.32
C GLY A 145 26.18 -17.63 -14.62
N LYS A 146 25.77 -16.64 -15.41
CA LYS A 146 26.59 -15.49 -15.81
C LYS A 146 26.05 -14.19 -15.22
N ILE A 147 26.86 -13.15 -15.19
CA ILE A 147 26.44 -11.80 -14.83
C ILE A 147 26.01 -11.11 -16.12
N VAL A 148 24.76 -10.64 -16.17
CA VAL A 148 24.18 -10.02 -17.37
C VAL A 148 24.31 -8.51 -17.28
N VAL A 149 24.88 -7.90 -18.33
CA VAL A 149 25.00 -6.45 -18.47
C VAL A 149 23.87 -5.93 -19.35
N ILE A 150 23.07 -5.00 -18.83
CA ILE A 150 21.85 -4.49 -19.45
C ILE A 150 21.87 -2.97 -19.46
N GLN A 151 21.53 -2.35 -20.59
CA GLN A 151 21.34 -0.92 -20.71
C GLN A 151 20.00 -0.51 -20.11
N GLN A 152 19.96 0.51 -19.25
CA GLN A 152 18.73 1.08 -18.73
C GLN A 152 17.88 1.75 -19.82
N GLY A 153 16.59 1.91 -19.55
CA GLY A 153 15.65 2.62 -20.41
C GLY A 153 15.26 1.84 -21.66
N ILE A 154 14.96 2.56 -22.74
CA ILE A 154 14.47 2.08 -24.02
C ILE A 154 15.33 2.68 -25.13
N PRO A 155 15.61 1.95 -26.24
CA PRO A 155 16.33 2.52 -27.37
C PRO A 155 15.67 3.80 -27.89
N SER A 156 16.45 4.85 -28.16
CA SER A 156 15.94 6.16 -28.56
C SER A 156 15.12 6.14 -29.87
N ASN A 157 15.42 5.21 -30.76
CA ASN A 157 14.80 5.08 -32.09
C ASN A 157 13.71 4.00 -32.15
N GLU A 158 13.21 3.55 -31.01
CA GLU A 158 12.20 2.50 -30.96
C GLU A 158 10.82 3.03 -31.38
N LYS A 159 10.20 2.34 -32.35
CA LYS A 159 8.87 2.72 -32.87
C LYS A 159 7.72 2.38 -31.92
N ASN A 160 7.91 1.36 -31.08
CA ASN A 160 6.89 0.83 -30.17
C ASN A 160 7.19 1.23 -28.72
N LYS A 161 7.65 2.46 -28.53
CA LYS A 161 8.10 2.96 -27.22
C LYS A 161 7.05 2.79 -26.13
N GLU A 162 5.79 3.13 -26.41
CA GLU A 162 4.68 3.05 -25.45
C GLU A 162 4.48 1.62 -24.90
N ILE A 163 4.63 0.60 -25.74
CA ILE A 163 4.48 -0.80 -25.29
C ILE A 163 5.72 -1.26 -24.52
N LEU A 164 6.92 -0.81 -24.94
CA LEU A 164 8.15 -1.13 -24.22
C LEU A 164 8.21 -0.47 -22.84
N GLU A 165 7.57 0.68 -22.65
CA GLU A 165 7.50 1.37 -21.33
C GLU A 165 6.91 0.47 -20.24
N ASP A 166 5.93 -0.38 -20.57
CA ASP A 166 5.34 -1.33 -19.63
C ASP A 166 6.34 -2.38 -19.11
N PHE A 167 7.43 -2.63 -19.84
CA PHE A 167 8.46 -3.64 -19.53
C PHE A 167 9.84 -3.02 -19.25
N ALA A 168 9.96 -1.70 -19.28
CA ALA A 168 11.24 -1.00 -19.24
C ALA A 168 11.81 -0.81 -17.84
N SER A 169 11.06 -1.16 -16.77
CA SER A 169 11.57 -1.01 -15.40
C SER A 169 12.84 -1.86 -15.21
N ASP A 170 13.81 -1.30 -14.54
CA ASP A 170 15.09 -1.99 -14.25
C ASP A 170 14.88 -3.31 -13.52
N ARG A 171 13.87 -3.33 -12.63
CA ARG A 171 13.51 -4.52 -11.87
C ARG A 171 12.90 -5.60 -12.76
N ASP A 172 12.01 -5.27 -13.70
CA ASP A 172 11.44 -6.23 -14.65
C ASP A 172 12.53 -6.87 -15.52
N LYS A 173 13.50 -6.06 -15.96
CA LYS A 173 14.66 -6.54 -16.73
C LYS A 173 15.55 -7.48 -15.91
N ALA A 174 15.79 -7.15 -14.64
CA ALA A 174 16.55 -8.00 -13.73
C ALA A 174 15.81 -9.30 -13.39
N ILE A 175 14.47 -9.24 -13.21
CA ILE A 175 13.60 -10.42 -13.05
C ILE A 175 13.73 -11.35 -14.26
N LEU A 176 13.66 -10.80 -15.47
CA LEU A 176 13.80 -11.57 -16.70
C LEU A 176 15.18 -12.25 -16.80
N ALA A 177 16.26 -11.49 -16.55
CA ALA A 177 17.62 -12.04 -16.56
C ALA A 177 17.78 -13.18 -15.54
N ARG A 178 17.28 -13.00 -14.32
CA ARG A 178 17.25 -14.02 -13.27
C ARG A 178 16.50 -15.28 -13.73
N ASP A 179 15.34 -15.12 -14.35
CA ASP A 179 14.50 -16.24 -14.81
C ASP A 179 15.16 -17.02 -15.95
N LEU A 180 16.00 -16.35 -16.73
CA LEU A 180 16.87 -16.99 -17.74
C LEU A 180 18.12 -17.63 -17.11
N GLY A 181 18.27 -17.53 -15.77
CA GLY A 181 19.34 -18.19 -15.01
C GLY A 181 20.58 -17.33 -14.78
N ALA A 182 20.50 -16.01 -14.96
CA ALA A 182 21.61 -15.11 -14.60
C ALA A 182 21.99 -15.23 -13.12
N ALA A 183 23.28 -15.18 -12.82
CA ALA A 183 23.82 -15.18 -11.48
C ALA A 183 23.89 -13.77 -10.85
N GLY A 184 23.80 -12.72 -11.65
CA GLY A 184 23.77 -11.32 -11.24
C GLY A 184 23.44 -10.43 -12.42
N VAL A 185 23.12 -9.17 -12.14
CA VAL A 185 22.80 -8.16 -13.17
C VAL A 185 23.58 -6.88 -12.92
N ILE A 186 24.10 -6.31 -14.00
CA ILE A 186 24.70 -4.99 -14.05
C ILE A 186 23.84 -4.11 -14.95
N LEU A 187 23.29 -3.05 -14.38
CA LEU A 187 22.50 -2.05 -15.08
C LEU A 187 23.40 -0.85 -15.44
N VAL A 188 23.49 -0.55 -16.73
CA VAL A 188 24.30 0.56 -17.22
C VAL A 188 23.47 1.83 -17.25
N SER A 189 23.87 2.84 -16.49
CA SER A 189 23.19 4.13 -16.48
C SER A 189 23.36 4.86 -17.82
N PRO A 190 22.28 5.44 -18.37
CA PRO A 190 22.38 6.19 -19.62
C PRO A 190 23.25 7.44 -19.41
N THR A 191 24.11 7.71 -20.37
CA THR A 191 24.82 9.00 -20.45
C THR A 191 23.86 10.06 -20.99
N SER A 192 23.46 11.00 -20.14
CA SER A 192 22.85 12.26 -20.57
C SER A 192 23.82 13.41 -20.29
N ALA A 193 23.66 14.53 -20.99
CA ALA A 193 24.49 15.72 -20.77
C ALA A 193 24.38 16.24 -19.31
N ASP A 194 23.27 15.89 -18.64
CA ASP A 194 22.92 16.35 -17.29
C ASP A 194 23.15 15.28 -16.20
N ASN A 195 23.43 14.02 -16.55
CA ASN A 195 23.55 12.94 -15.57
C ASN A 195 24.65 11.93 -15.97
N GLN A 196 25.88 12.20 -15.55
CA GLN A 196 27.03 11.30 -15.77
C GLN A 196 27.27 10.33 -14.61
N GLY A 197 26.40 10.36 -13.57
CA GLY A 197 26.57 9.64 -12.33
C GLY A 197 25.66 8.42 -12.19
N LEU A 198 25.80 7.76 -11.04
CA LEU A 198 24.94 6.67 -10.61
C LEU A 198 23.53 7.21 -10.23
N PRO A 199 22.46 6.40 -10.36
CA PRO A 199 21.13 6.85 -10.00
C PRO A 199 21.01 7.11 -8.51
N VAL A 200 20.35 8.21 -8.14
CA VAL A 200 19.89 8.43 -6.78
C VAL A 200 18.75 7.46 -6.52
N GLN A 201 18.92 6.59 -5.55
CA GLN A 201 17.93 5.59 -5.21
C GLN A 201 17.25 5.92 -3.89
N GLN A 202 15.99 5.52 -3.79
CA GLN A 202 15.23 5.61 -2.57
C GLN A 202 14.54 4.29 -2.28
N TYR A 203 14.40 3.99 -1.00
CA TYR A 203 13.68 2.82 -0.55
C TYR A 203 12.18 3.00 -0.80
N GLU A 204 11.59 2.06 -1.52
CA GLU A 204 10.15 1.97 -1.65
C GLU A 204 9.59 1.09 -0.53
N PRO A 205 8.65 1.57 0.28
CA PRO A 205 8.01 0.76 1.32
C PRO A 205 7.47 -0.56 0.75
N ASN A 206 7.63 -1.63 1.51
CA ASN A 206 7.21 -3.00 1.13
C ASN A 206 7.91 -3.56 -0.13
N SER A 207 8.98 -2.93 -0.62
CA SER A 207 9.75 -3.51 -1.71
C SER A 207 10.57 -4.70 -1.21
N SER A 208 10.38 -5.88 -1.80
CA SER A 208 11.20 -7.06 -1.56
C SER A 208 12.55 -6.96 -2.28
N THR A 209 13.52 -7.79 -1.91
CA THR A 209 14.77 -7.95 -2.67
C THR A 209 14.60 -9.02 -3.74
N ILE A 210 15.33 -8.91 -4.85
CA ILE A 210 15.49 -9.98 -5.84
C ILE A 210 16.55 -10.98 -5.34
N ASP A 211 16.49 -12.25 -5.77
CA ASP A 211 17.39 -13.33 -5.26
C ASP A 211 18.81 -13.31 -5.86
N ILE A 212 19.15 -12.33 -6.66
CA ILE A 212 20.49 -12.18 -7.28
C ILE A 212 21.05 -10.79 -7.03
N PRO A 213 22.37 -10.60 -7.00
CA PRO A 213 22.98 -9.29 -6.87
C PRO A 213 22.71 -8.45 -8.13
N VAL A 214 22.30 -7.21 -7.91
CA VAL A 214 22.04 -6.21 -8.95
C VAL A 214 22.72 -4.91 -8.59
N ILE A 215 23.50 -4.37 -9.54
CA ILE A 215 24.17 -3.08 -9.37
C ILE A 215 23.91 -2.16 -10.56
N TYR A 216 23.99 -0.87 -10.30
CA TYR A 216 24.12 0.17 -11.31
C TYR A 216 25.59 0.50 -11.50
N VAL A 217 26.00 0.75 -12.73
CA VAL A 217 27.35 1.18 -13.06
C VAL A 217 27.34 2.41 -13.97
N THR A 218 28.44 3.17 -13.90
CA THR A 218 28.69 4.26 -14.86
C THR A 218 29.03 3.73 -16.23
N GLN A 219 28.93 4.58 -17.27
CA GLN A 219 29.31 4.21 -18.64
C GLN A 219 30.79 3.82 -18.73
N ALA A 220 31.67 4.46 -17.98
CA ALA A 220 33.12 4.15 -17.96
C ALA A 220 33.38 2.69 -17.53
N ILE A 221 32.63 2.21 -16.54
CA ILE A 221 32.69 0.80 -16.10
C ILE A 221 32.11 -0.11 -17.18
N ALA A 222 30.99 0.25 -17.79
CA ALA A 222 30.38 -0.52 -18.88
C ALA A 222 31.34 -0.67 -20.07
N ASP A 223 32.05 0.39 -20.45
CA ASP A 223 33.06 0.37 -21.50
C ASP A 223 34.25 -0.55 -21.15
N SER A 224 34.61 -0.60 -19.86
CA SER A 224 35.67 -1.50 -19.38
C SER A 224 35.21 -2.97 -19.42
N LEU A 225 33.94 -3.25 -19.07
CA LEU A 225 33.34 -4.59 -19.21
C LEU A 225 33.23 -5.02 -20.67
N ALA A 226 32.87 -4.10 -21.58
CA ALA A 226 32.79 -4.40 -23.02
C ALA A 226 34.11 -4.88 -23.63
N LYS A 227 35.24 -4.36 -23.13
CA LYS A 227 36.59 -4.78 -23.57
C LYS A 227 36.90 -6.24 -23.17
N LEU A 228 36.32 -6.75 -22.07
CA LEU A 228 36.52 -8.15 -21.64
C LEU A 228 35.87 -9.15 -22.59
N GLU A 229 34.73 -8.83 -23.15
CA GLU A 229 33.98 -9.74 -24.02
C GLU A 229 34.44 -9.64 -25.48
N SER A 230 35.53 -8.92 -25.77
CA SER A 230 36.02 -8.64 -27.16
C SER A 230 34.95 -7.96 -28.02
N TYR A 231 34.27 -7.04 -27.45
CA TYR A 231 33.16 -6.34 -28.04
C TYR A 231 33.64 -5.22 -28.95
N HIS A 232 33.42 -5.35 -30.26
CA HIS A 232 33.64 -4.25 -31.20
C HIS A 232 32.39 -3.37 -31.25
N SER A 233 32.35 -2.36 -30.42
CA SER A 233 31.33 -1.33 -30.50
C SER A 233 31.72 -0.24 -31.47
N ASN A 234 30.99 -0.08 -32.56
CA ASN A 234 30.87 1.23 -33.19
C ASN A 234 29.93 2.04 -32.30
N LEU A 235 30.47 2.98 -31.55
CA LEU A 235 29.87 3.75 -30.45
C LEU A 235 28.70 4.67 -30.82
N SER A 236 28.09 4.54 -31.99
CA SER A 236 26.97 5.40 -32.40
C SER A 236 25.62 4.69 -32.57
N TYR A 237 25.56 3.37 -32.46
CA TYR A 237 24.29 2.62 -32.60
C TYR A 237 24.43 1.22 -32.00
N TYR A 238 23.82 0.97 -30.86
CA TYR A 238 23.80 -0.36 -30.25
C TYR A 238 22.77 -1.26 -30.93
N PRO A 239 23.17 -2.13 -31.86
CA PRO A 239 22.74 -3.50 -31.83
C PRO A 239 23.87 -4.33 -31.22
N PHE A 240 23.68 -4.79 -29.99
CA PHE A 240 24.62 -5.69 -29.35
C PHE A 240 24.57 -7.06 -30.05
N HIS A 241 25.55 -7.38 -30.85
CA HIS A 241 25.75 -8.71 -31.36
C HIS A 241 26.98 -9.32 -30.70
N SER A 242 26.78 -10.41 -29.95
CA SER A 242 27.89 -11.12 -29.33
C SER A 242 28.81 -11.74 -30.36
N SER A 243 30.11 -11.45 -30.34
CA SER A 243 31.10 -12.19 -31.09
C SER A 243 31.44 -13.50 -30.38
N SER A 244 31.62 -14.58 -31.14
CA SER A 244 31.81 -15.95 -30.65
C SER A 244 33.18 -16.26 -30.03
N HIS A 245 33.97 -15.28 -29.62
CA HIS A 245 35.27 -15.50 -28.99
C HIS A 245 35.12 -15.48 -27.46
N GLN A 246 35.15 -16.68 -26.88
CA GLN A 246 35.10 -16.90 -25.44
C GLN A 246 36.44 -16.58 -24.77
N LYS A 247 36.58 -15.42 -24.14
CA LYS A 247 37.42 -15.32 -22.96
C LYS A 247 36.50 -15.51 -21.74
N ASN A 248 36.73 -16.57 -20.99
CA ASN A 248 36.00 -16.87 -19.73
C ASN A 248 36.52 -16.03 -18.56
N ASP A 249 36.83 -14.76 -18.79
CA ASP A 249 37.26 -13.88 -17.72
C ASP A 249 36.06 -13.59 -16.80
N SER A 250 36.13 -14.07 -15.57
CA SER A 250 35.09 -13.85 -14.56
C SER A 250 35.35 -12.57 -13.82
N ILE A 251 34.28 -11.82 -13.55
CA ILE A 251 34.28 -10.69 -12.62
C ILE A 251 33.77 -11.13 -11.25
N PHE A 252 34.12 -10.40 -10.21
CA PHE A 252 33.59 -10.59 -8.87
C PHE A 252 32.64 -9.43 -8.54
N LEU A 253 31.43 -9.77 -8.13
CA LEU A 253 30.38 -8.85 -7.73
C LEU A 253 29.88 -9.25 -6.34
N GLN A 254 29.89 -8.31 -5.40
CA GLN A 254 29.30 -8.47 -4.07
C GLN A 254 28.45 -7.27 -3.73
N THR A 255 27.27 -7.54 -3.17
CA THR A 255 26.33 -6.53 -2.72
C THR A 255 25.96 -6.79 -1.27
N GLU A 256 25.79 -5.72 -0.50
CA GLU A 256 25.30 -5.72 0.88
C GLU A 256 24.29 -4.61 1.06
N LEU A 257 23.12 -4.97 1.53
CA LEU A 257 22.06 -4.05 1.93
C LEU A 257 21.74 -4.27 3.41
N ILE A 258 21.48 -3.19 4.13
CA ILE A 258 21.15 -3.19 5.56
C ILE A 258 19.74 -2.64 5.72
N GLU A 259 18.83 -3.46 6.23
CA GLU A 259 17.47 -3.04 6.56
C GLU A 259 17.47 -2.28 7.87
N GLN A 260 16.88 -1.09 7.84
CA GLN A 260 16.59 -0.31 9.02
C GLN A 260 15.14 -0.50 9.42
N THR A 261 14.93 -0.89 10.67
CA THR A 261 13.58 -1.02 11.25
C THR A 261 13.28 0.16 12.16
N SER A 262 12.02 0.54 12.20
CA SER A 262 11.49 1.52 13.14
C SER A 262 10.31 0.98 13.90
N LEU A 263 10.09 1.52 15.09
CA LEU A 263 8.93 1.23 15.93
C LEU A 263 7.88 2.32 15.75
N THR A 264 6.63 1.92 15.60
CA THR A 264 5.47 2.82 15.61
C THR A 264 4.31 2.20 16.37
N TYR A 265 3.17 2.90 16.49
CA TYR A 265 2.08 2.48 17.37
C TYR A 265 0.73 2.73 16.70
N ASN A 266 -0.19 1.75 16.73
CA ASN A 266 -1.60 2.07 16.68
C ASN A 266 -2.04 2.56 18.06
N VAL A 267 -3.00 3.48 18.12
CA VAL A 267 -3.54 4.01 19.38
C VAL A 267 -5.01 3.63 19.50
N LEU A 268 -5.37 2.96 20.59
CA LEU A 268 -6.67 2.34 20.80
C LEU A 268 -7.36 2.88 22.05
N GLY A 269 -8.67 3.10 21.95
CA GLY A 269 -9.51 3.43 23.09
C GLY A 269 -10.90 2.80 22.95
N ILE A 270 -11.49 2.31 24.02
CA ILE A 270 -12.76 1.59 24.01
C ILE A 270 -13.82 2.33 24.82
N LEU A 271 -14.97 2.54 24.23
CA LEU A 271 -16.19 2.94 24.91
C LEU A 271 -17.04 1.69 25.15
N MET A 272 -17.13 1.26 26.41
CA MET A 272 -17.80 0.01 26.77
C MET A 272 -19.32 0.14 26.61
N GLY A 273 -19.92 -0.87 25.97
CA GLY A 273 -21.37 -1.02 25.90
C GLY A 273 -21.99 -1.42 27.25
N ASN A 274 -23.28 -1.13 27.45
CA ASN A 274 -23.98 -1.37 28.70
C ASN A 274 -24.85 -2.64 28.72
N ASN A 275 -24.99 -3.37 27.62
CA ASN A 275 -25.83 -4.56 27.53
C ASN A 275 -25.03 -5.84 27.82
N GLY A 276 -25.48 -6.62 28.79
CA GLY A 276 -24.80 -7.84 29.24
C GLY A 276 -24.51 -8.87 28.13
N ASN A 277 -25.35 -8.92 27.10
CA ASN A 277 -25.18 -9.88 25.96
C ASN A 277 -24.45 -9.28 24.76
N LEU A 278 -24.51 -7.96 24.57
CA LEU A 278 -23.97 -7.28 23.37
C LEU A 278 -22.70 -6.48 23.65
N LYS A 279 -22.33 -6.23 24.91
CA LYS A 279 -21.14 -5.44 25.26
C LYS A 279 -19.83 -6.01 24.76
N ASP A 280 -19.78 -7.31 24.51
CA ASP A 280 -18.60 -8.01 23.99
C ASP A 280 -18.58 -8.05 22.44
N GLU A 281 -19.55 -7.39 21.78
CA GLU A 281 -19.55 -7.11 20.36
C GLU A 281 -19.04 -5.68 20.09
N TYR A 282 -18.16 -5.52 19.11
CA TYR A 282 -17.44 -4.28 18.87
C TYR A 282 -17.74 -3.70 17.49
N ILE A 283 -17.97 -2.39 17.45
CA ILE A 283 -17.94 -1.59 16.24
C ILE A 283 -16.60 -0.85 16.26
N ILE A 284 -15.84 -0.90 15.17
CA ILE A 284 -14.57 -0.18 15.05
C ILE A 284 -14.80 1.10 14.28
N LEU A 285 -14.30 2.23 14.80
CA LEU A 285 -14.13 3.48 14.08
C LEU A 285 -12.63 3.75 13.97
N GLY A 286 -12.13 3.86 12.74
CA GLY A 286 -10.71 4.03 12.44
C GLY A 286 -10.39 5.28 11.63
N ALA A 287 -9.17 5.77 11.79
CA ALA A 287 -8.53 6.78 10.94
C ALA A 287 -7.02 6.64 11.10
N HIS A 288 -6.24 6.81 10.03
CA HIS A 288 -4.79 6.87 10.20
C HIS A 288 -4.33 8.25 10.64
N TYR A 289 -3.19 8.32 11.32
CA TYR A 289 -2.65 9.57 11.84
C TYR A 289 -1.27 9.92 11.29
N ASP A 290 -0.61 8.99 10.61
CA ASP A 290 0.66 9.22 9.93
C ASP A 290 0.48 10.00 8.63
N HIS A 291 1.60 10.51 8.09
CA HIS A 291 1.64 11.13 6.76
C HIS A 291 3.10 11.15 6.23
N LEU A 292 3.36 11.88 5.15
CA LEU A 292 4.55 11.76 4.30
C LEU A 292 5.84 12.39 4.90
N GLY A 293 5.79 13.00 6.07
CA GLY A 293 6.96 13.64 6.68
C GLY A 293 7.44 14.87 5.91
N MET A 294 8.72 14.86 5.55
CA MET A 294 9.36 15.93 4.78
C MET A 294 9.15 15.78 3.26
N GLY A 295 8.38 14.80 2.81
CA GLY A 295 8.23 14.56 1.38
C GLY A 295 9.53 14.15 0.69
N GLY A 296 9.73 14.61 -0.54
CA GLY A 296 10.87 14.23 -1.37
C GLY A 296 10.60 12.99 -2.23
N GLN A 297 11.60 12.56 -2.96
CA GLN A 297 11.56 11.36 -3.81
C GLN A 297 11.21 10.11 -2.98
N GLY A 298 10.37 9.20 -3.51
CA GLY A 298 9.99 7.94 -2.86
C GLY A 298 9.06 8.05 -1.64
N SER A 299 8.67 9.27 -1.24
CA SER A 299 7.80 9.50 -0.08
C SER A 299 6.30 9.33 -0.36
N GLY A 300 5.88 9.14 -1.61
CA GLY A 300 4.48 9.25 -2.03
C GLY A 300 4.05 10.68 -2.39
N SER A 301 4.92 11.68 -2.19
CA SER A 301 4.63 13.07 -2.55
C SER A 301 4.38 13.26 -4.04
N ARG A 302 3.35 14.04 -4.38
CA ARG A 302 3.09 14.49 -5.76
C ARG A 302 4.03 15.61 -6.22
N MET A 303 4.89 16.08 -5.31
CA MET A 303 5.97 17.02 -5.57
C MET A 303 7.31 16.40 -5.15
N PRO A 304 7.77 15.32 -5.82
CA PRO A 304 8.92 14.53 -5.39
C PRO A 304 10.24 15.31 -5.36
N ASP A 305 10.36 16.38 -6.13
CA ASP A 305 11.55 17.23 -6.15
C ASP A 305 11.56 18.28 -5.02
N THR A 306 10.51 18.31 -4.18
CA THR A 306 10.38 19.25 -3.07
C THR A 306 10.54 18.55 -1.74
N VAL A 307 11.57 18.92 -1.00
CA VAL A 307 11.77 18.49 0.40
C VAL A 307 11.23 19.59 1.31
N ALA A 308 10.01 19.37 1.82
CA ALA A 308 9.32 20.30 2.72
C ALA A 308 8.35 19.51 3.60
N ILE A 309 7.93 20.07 4.72
CA ILE A 309 6.92 19.46 5.58
C ILE A 309 5.62 19.25 4.77
N HIS A 310 5.10 18.03 4.78
CA HIS A 310 3.77 17.68 4.31
C HIS A 310 2.82 17.66 5.51
N PRO A 311 2.04 18.72 5.74
CA PRO A 311 1.25 18.84 6.97
C PRO A 311 0.14 17.80 7.08
N GLY A 312 -0.42 17.35 5.94
CA GLY A 312 -1.49 16.37 5.90
C GLY A 312 -2.70 16.79 6.73
N ALA A 313 -3.23 17.98 6.48
CA ALA A 313 -4.34 18.50 7.26
C ALA A 313 -5.65 17.81 6.92
N ASP A 314 -5.90 17.55 5.63
CA ASP A 314 -7.00 16.69 5.19
C ASP A 314 -6.60 15.23 5.28
N ASP A 315 -5.43 14.90 4.82
CA ASP A 315 -4.84 13.56 4.81
C ASP A 315 -3.77 13.39 5.94
N ASN A 316 -4.10 12.84 7.13
CA ASN A 316 -5.46 12.51 7.56
C ASN A 316 -5.73 13.07 8.98
N ALA A 317 -5.23 14.31 9.24
CA ALA A 317 -5.58 14.97 10.50
C ALA A 317 -7.10 15.24 10.59
N SER A 318 -7.79 15.41 9.45
CA SER A 318 -9.25 15.60 9.38
C SER A 318 -9.99 14.34 9.84
N GLY A 319 -9.58 13.16 9.39
CA GLY A 319 -10.15 11.87 9.81
C GLY A 319 -9.94 11.61 11.30
N VAL A 320 -8.72 11.89 11.82
CA VAL A 320 -8.46 11.78 13.27
C VAL A 320 -9.31 12.76 14.08
N ALA A 321 -9.50 13.99 13.58
CA ALA A 321 -10.39 14.96 14.23
C ALA A 321 -11.83 14.46 14.27
N GLY A 322 -12.31 13.86 13.15
CA GLY A 322 -13.62 13.21 13.10
C GLY A 322 -13.74 12.02 14.05
N LEU A 323 -12.71 11.19 14.16
CA LEU A 323 -12.61 10.07 15.10
C LEU A 323 -12.78 10.55 16.55
N LEU A 324 -11.96 11.53 16.96
CA LEU A 324 -11.97 12.08 18.33
C LEU A 324 -13.28 12.79 18.65
N TYR A 325 -13.80 13.58 17.72
CA TYR A 325 -15.07 14.29 17.92
C TYR A 325 -16.25 13.32 17.99
N THR A 326 -16.29 12.29 17.16
CA THR A 326 -17.27 11.21 17.23
C THR A 326 -17.19 10.48 18.57
N ALA A 327 -15.97 10.18 19.05
CA ALA A 327 -15.76 9.55 20.35
C ALA A 327 -16.34 10.40 21.49
N SER A 328 -16.13 11.71 21.45
CA SER A 328 -16.66 12.63 22.48
C SER A 328 -18.20 12.67 22.49
N ILE A 329 -18.83 12.68 21.31
CA ILE A 329 -20.30 12.62 21.17
C ILE A 329 -20.82 11.30 21.76
N LEU A 330 -20.25 10.17 21.38
CA LEU A 330 -20.71 8.85 21.82
C LEU A 330 -20.47 8.62 23.32
N ALA A 331 -19.38 9.14 23.87
CA ALA A 331 -19.09 9.09 25.29
C ALA A 331 -20.17 9.81 26.12
N SER A 332 -20.76 10.91 25.61
CA SER A 332 -21.84 11.63 26.29
C SER A 332 -23.14 10.85 26.36
N VAL A 333 -23.32 9.84 25.53
CA VAL A 333 -24.53 9.00 25.48
C VAL A 333 -24.22 7.51 25.72
N LYS A 334 -23.06 7.21 26.33
CA LYS A 334 -22.56 5.85 26.54
C LYS A 334 -23.58 4.88 27.16
N ASP A 335 -24.37 5.37 28.12
CA ASP A 335 -25.34 4.55 28.82
C ASP A 335 -26.52 4.10 27.93
N SER A 336 -26.65 4.66 26.73
CA SER A 336 -27.62 4.24 25.71
C SER A 336 -27.09 3.24 24.70
N LEU A 337 -25.78 2.94 24.71
CA LEU A 337 -25.12 2.08 23.74
C LEU A 337 -25.05 0.64 24.26
N LYS A 338 -25.54 -0.31 23.48
CA LYS A 338 -25.55 -1.73 23.86
C LYS A 338 -24.24 -2.43 23.54
N ARG A 339 -23.66 -2.20 22.34
CA ARG A 339 -22.37 -2.72 21.93
C ARG A 339 -21.25 -1.77 22.30
N SER A 340 -20.08 -2.32 22.49
CA SER A 340 -18.85 -1.55 22.68
C SER A 340 -18.37 -0.93 21.37
N ILE A 341 -17.68 0.19 21.47
CA ILE A 341 -17.10 0.88 20.33
C ILE A 341 -15.59 0.99 20.57
N MET A 342 -14.80 0.52 19.61
CA MET A 342 -13.35 0.64 19.62
C MET A 342 -12.93 1.74 18.65
N PHE A 343 -12.23 2.74 19.13
CA PHE A 343 -11.63 3.82 18.36
C PHE A 343 -10.17 3.47 18.13
N VAL A 344 -9.74 3.51 16.87
CA VAL A 344 -8.36 3.14 16.50
C VAL A 344 -7.78 4.20 15.60
N ALA A 345 -6.67 4.82 16.04
CA ALA A 345 -5.83 5.64 15.18
C ALA A 345 -4.67 4.77 14.66
N PHE A 346 -4.67 4.49 13.36
CA PHE A 346 -3.67 3.64 12.72
C PHE A 346 -2.42 4.43 12.37
N SER A 347 -1.25 3.75 12.40
CA SER A 347 0.01 4.27 11.92
C SER A 347 0.46 3.53 10.66
N ALA A 348 1.33 4.18 9.89
CA ALA A 348 1.95 3.60 8.69
C ALA A 348 0.93 3.12 7.63
N GLU A 349 -0.17 3.85 7.49
CA GLU A 349 -1.13 3.69 6.40
C GLU A 349 -0.46 4.03 5.07
N GLU A 350 0.22 5.17 5.00
CA GLU A 350 0.94 5.70 3.85
C GLU A 350 2.08 4.78 3.36
N MET A 351 2.49 3.86 4.20
CA MET A 351 3.47 2.83 3.89
C MET A 351 2.84 1.49 3.46
N GLY A 352 1.56 1.49 3.09
CA GLY A 352 0.82 0.34 2.58
C GLY A 352 0.00 -0.37 3.64
N LEU A 353 -0.75 0.37 4.44
CA LEU A 353 -1.73 -0.11 5.44
C LEU A 353 -1.10 -0.93 6.57
N LEU A 354 0.18 -0.68 6.92
CA LEU A 354 0.92 -1.56 7.85
C LEU A 354 0.26 -1.60 9.23
N GLY A 355 -0.27 -0.48 9.72
CA GLY A 355 -0.89 -0.41 11.04
C GLY A 355 -2.21 -1.15 11.13
N SER A 356 -3.14 -0.94 10.20
CA SER A 356 -4.41 -1.66 10.19
C SER A 356 -4.23 -3.15 9.91
N LYS A 357 -3.22 -3.51 9.13
CA LYS A 357 -2.85 -4.87 8.86
C LYS A 357 -2.31 -5.57 10.11
N TYR A 358 -1.33 -4.94 10.78
CA TYR A 358 -0.83 -5.43 12.06
C TYR A 358 -1.97 -5.56 13.08
N PHE A 359 -2.87 -4.59 13.14
CA PHE A 359 -4.05 -4.63 14.02
C PHE A 359 -4.94 -5.84 13.71
N THR A 360 -5.23 -6.10 12.44
CA THR A 360 -6.11 -7.22 12.05
C THR A 360 -5.48 -8.59 12.21
N GLU A 361 -4.15 -8.68 12.23
CA GLU A 361 -3.39 -9.89 12.56
C GLU A 361 -3.24 -10.11 14.08
N HIS A 362 -3.34 -9.03 14.88
CA HIS A 362 -3.15 -9.03 16.34
C HIS A 362 -4.35 -8.36 17.04
N LEU A 363 -5.55 -8.85 16.73
CA LEU A 363 -6.79 -8.31 17.27
C LEU A 363 -6.81 -8.39 18.80
N PRO A 364 -7.16 -7.28 19.51
CA PRO A 364 -7.28 -7.29 20.98
C PRO A 364 -8.54 -8.01 21.47
N VAL A 365 -9.44 -8.37 20.55
CA VAL A 365 -10.69 -9.09 20.81
C VAL A 365 -10.89 -10.17 19.75
N PRO A 366 -11.66 -11.24 20.03
CA PRO A 366 -11.94 -12.26 19.01
C PRO A 366 -12.55 -11.64 17.73
N GLN A 367 -12.06 -12.04 16.56
CA GLN A 367 -12.54 -11.54 15.27
C GLN A 367 -14.07 -11.60 15.14
N ASN A 368 -14.67 -12.70 15.58
CA ASN A 368 -16.13 -12.89 15.54
C ASN A 368 -16.92 -11.90 16.40
N ASN A 369 -16.26 -11.16 17.28
CA ASN A 369 -16.90 -10.13 18.09
C ASN A 369 -16.90 -8.76 17.40
N ILE A 370 -16.21 -8.59 16.28
CA ILE A 370 -16.21 -7.35 15.50
C ILE A 370 -17.36 -7.42 14.50
N VAL A 371 -18.30 -6.48 14.60
CA VAL A 371 -19.56 -6.52 13.82
C VAL A 371 -19.56 -5.57 12.63
N ALA A 372 -18.74 -4.52 12.66
CA ALA A 372 -18.54 -3.58 11.56
C ALA A 372 -17.26 -2.74 11.78
N MET A 373 -16.70 -2.21 10.71
CA MET A 373 -15.64 -1.20 10.76
C MET A 373 -16.02 0.00 9.88
N ILE A 374 -15.83 1.20 10.41
CA ILE A 374 -16.04 2.46 9.72
C ILE A 374 -14.68 3.17 9.67
N ASN A 375 -14.24 3.57 8.49
CA ASN A 375 -12.97 4.25 8.26
C ASN A 375 -13.19 5.69 7.85
N LEU A 376 -12.47 6.62 8.47
CA LEU A 376 -12.48 8.04 8.14
C LEU A 376 -11.13 8.43 7.55
N ASP A 377 -11.16 8.91 6.31
CA ASP A 377 -9.94 9.30 5.64
C ASP A 377 -10.25 10.45 4.68
N MET A 378 -9.57 11.61 4.86
CA MET A 378 -9.80 12.81 4.07
C MET A 378 -11.24 13.31 4.13
N ILE A 379 -11.72 13.70 5.31
CA ILE A 379 -13.09 14.23 5.51
C ILE A 379 -13.16 15.75 5.67
N GLY A 380 -12.06 16.46 5.44
CA GLY A 380 -11.94 17.91 5.69
C GLY A 380 -12.19 18.79 4.47
N ARG A 381 -12.40 18.25 3.28
CA ARG A 381 -12.71 19.05 2.06
C ARG A 381 -14.17 18.92 1.64
N PHE A 382 -15.06 18.97 2.63
CA PHE A 382 -16.49 18.86 2.41
C PHE A 382 -17.03 19.93 1.47
N ASP A 383 -17.72 19.49 0.40
CA ASP A 383 -18.39 20.36 -0.58
C ASP A 383 -19.73 20.87 -0.04
N THR A 384 -19.74 22.12 0.42
CA THR A 384 -20.95 22.76 0.96
C THR A 384 -21.99 23.09 -0.12
N LEU A 385 -21.60 23.21 -1.38
CA LEU A 385 -22.54 23.52 -2.47
C LEU A 385 -23.41 22.31 -2.80
N ASN A 386 -22.78 21.15 -2.90
CA ASN A 386 -23.47 19.90 -3.22
C ASN A 386 -23.90 19.12 -1.99
N ASN A 387 -23.37 19.44 -0.80
CA ASN A 387 -23.55 18.68 0.44
C ASN A 387 -23.19 17.21 0.30
N SER A 388 -22.17 16.90 -0.51
CA SER A 388 -21.82 15.53 -0.88
C SER A 388 -20.78 14.91 0.03
N VAL A 389 -20.90 13.60 0.25
CA VAL A 389 -19.94 12.75 0.94
C VAL A 389 -19.81 11.41 0.20
N PHE A 390 -18.59 10.95 0.03
CA PHE A 390 -18.31 9.63 -0.54
C PHE A 390 -18.43 8.58 0.55
N ILE A 391 -19.12 7.48 0.23
CA ILE A 391 -19.32 6.34 1.12
C ILE A 391 -19.03 5.06 0.35
N GLY A 392 -17.84 4.51 0.56
CA GLY A 392 -17.42 3.21 0.05
C GLY A 392 -17.89 2.08 0.94
N GLY A 393 -17.85 0.85 0.41
CA GLY A 393 -18.17 -0.37 1.17
C GLY A 393 -19.65 -0.61 1.43
N VAL A 394 -20.58 0.19 0.86
CA VAL A 394 -22.02 -0.01 1.11
C VAL A 394 -22.52 -1.36 0.62
N GLY A 395 -21.81 -2.02 -0.28
CA GLY A 395 -22.09 -3.37 -0.75
C GLY A 395 -21.60 -4.48 0.18
N THR A 396 -20.82 -4.19 1.20
CA THR A 396 -20.20 -5.22 2.06
C THR A 396 -21.15 -5.83 3.07
N SER A 397 -22.36 -5.30 3.20
CA SER A 397 -23.47 -5.96 3.91
C SER A 397 -24.81 -5.71 3.22
N VAL A 398 -25.72 -6.65 3.42
CA VAL A 398 -27.08 -6.59 2.86
C VAL A 398 -27.83 -5.34 3.32
N GLU A 399 -27.57 -4.89 4.56
CA GLU A 399 -28.34 -3.83 5.22
C GLU A 399 -27.70 -2.44 5.11
N SER A 400 -26.38 -2.37 4.82
CA SER A 400 -25.60 -1.12 4.93
C SER A 400 -26.19 0.02 4.12
N LYS A 401 -26.52 -0.21 2.84
CA LYS A 401 -27.04 0.86 1.99
C LYS A 401 -28.35 1.45 2.50
N ALA A 402 -29.32 0.61 2.88
CA ALA A 402 -30.61 1.07 3.37
C ALA A 402 -30.50 1.82 4.71
N LEU A 403 -29.61 1.35 5.59
CA LEU A 403 -29.30 2.00 6.85
C LEU A 403 -28.70 3.39 6.64
N VAL A 404 -27.66 3.48 5.81
CA VAL A 404 -27.01 4.74 5.47
C VAL A 404 -27.99 5.72 4.82
N ASP A 405 -28.77 5.29 3.81
CA ASP A 405 -29.80 6.11 3.15
C ASP A 405 -30.80 6.72 4.14
N SER A 406 -31.20 5.95 5.16
CA SER A 406 -32.15 6.42 6.16
C SER A 406 -31.58 7.55 7.04
N LEU A 407 -30.31 7.46 7.41
CA LEU A 407 -29.63 8.44 8.26
C LEU A 407 -29.23 9.70 7.50
N LEU A 408 -28.76 9.56 6.25
CA LEU A 408 -28.38 10.70 5.42
C LEU A 408 -29.54 11.64 5.12
N LYS A 409 -30.78 11.12 5.00
CA LYS A 409 -31.99 11.92 4.86
C LYS A 409 -32.23 12.83 6.06
N ILE A 410 -31.90 12.37 7.28
CA ILE A 410 -32.07 13.14 8.52
C ILE A 410 -31.06 14.28 8.61
N ILE A 411 -29.81 14.02 8.17
CA ILE A 411 -28.69 14.97 8.29
C ILE A 411 -28.54 15.85 7.03
N HIS A 412 -29.34 15.59 6.01
CA HIS A 412 -29.30 16.33 4.73
C HIS A 412 -27.92 16.25 4.05
N LEU A 413 -27.33 15.05 3.99
CA LEU A 413 -26.14 14.74 3.20
C LEU A 413 -26.51 13.96 1.93
N LYS A 414 -25.82 14.25 0.83
CA LYS A 414 -25.97 13.53 -0.44
C LYS A 414 -24.83 12.53 -0.60
N PRO A 415 -25.12 11.23 -0.66
CA PRO A 415 -24.07 10.24 -0.82
C PRO A 415 -23.62 10.10 -2.27
N ILE A 416 -22.32 9.85 -2.44
CA ILE A 416 -21.73 9.26 -3.64
C ILE A 416 -21.23 7.88 -3.22
N TYR A 417 -21.86 6.82 -3.75
CA TYR A 417 -21.63 5.46 -3.30
C TYR A 417 -20.60 4.70 -4.13
N SER A 418 -19.73 3.92 -3.43
CA SER A 418 -19.06 2.76 -3.99
C SER A 418 -19.53 1.50 -3.26
N GLN A 419 -19.79 0.43 -4.03
CA GLN A 419 -20.16 -0.86 -3.47
C GLN A 419 -18.96 -1.58 -2.87
N GLU A 420 -17.76 -1.27 -3.35
CA GLU A 420 -16.53 -2.02 -3.13
C GLU A 420 -16.07 -1.99 -1.68
N GLY A 421 -15.73 -3.18 -1.14
CA GLY A 421 -15.14 -3.32 0.18
C GLY A 421 -13.63 -3.10 0.20
N PHE A 422 -12.98 -3.17 -0.97
CA PHE A 422 -11.59 -2.81 -1.13
C PHE A 422 -11.43 -1.35 -1.52
N GLY A 423 -10.38 -0.73 -1.03
CA GLY A 423 -10.01 0.63 -1.36
C GLY A 423 -8.61 0.96 -0.84
N PRO A 424 -8.13 2.16 -1.11
CA PRO A 424 -6.77 2.57 -0.79
C PRO A 424 -6.64 3.08 0.66
N SER A 425 -7.32 2.46 1.63
CA SER A 425 -7.25 2.88 3.04
C SER A 425 -7.55 1.71 3.99
N ASP A 426 -7.43 1.91 5.29
CA ASP A 426 -7.42 0.93 6.38
C ASP A 426 -8.62 -0.02 6.44
N HIS A 427 -9.79 0.38 5.93
CA HIS A 427 -10.98 -0.49 5.85
C HIS A 427 -10.73 -1.79 5.07
N SER A 428 -9.78 -1.77 4.12
CA SER A 428 -9.43 -2.93 3.30
C SER A 428 -8.88 -4.08 4.15
N SER A 429 -8.12 -3.80 5.20
CA SER A 429 -7.60 -4.79 6.14
C SER A 429 -8.72 -5.55 6.85
N PHE A 430 -9.80 -4.86 7.21
CA PHE A 430 -10.97 -5.46 7.87
C PHE A 430 -11.87 -6.21 6.88
N TYR A 431 -12.05 -5.68 5.68
CA TYR A 431 -12.80 -6.39 4.64
C TYR A 431 -12.17 -7.74 4.31
N ASN A 432 -10.84 -7.84 4.35
CA ASN A 432 -10.10 -9.11 4.22
C ASN A 432 -10.46 -10.15 5.29
N LEU A 433 -10.91 -9.70 6.47
CA LEU A 433 -11.42 -10.56 7.52
C LEU A 433 -12.92 -10.87 7.40
N ARG A 434 -13.57 -10.49 6.28
CA ARG A 434 -15.01 -10.63 6.05
C ARG A 434 -15.85 -9.85 7.09
N ILE A 435 -15.34 -8.70 7.53
CA ILE A 435 -16.05 -7.76 8.39
C ILE A 435 -16.72 -6.71 7.48
N PRO A 436 -18.02 -6.40 7.64
CA PRO A 436 -18.67 -5.30 6.93
C PRO A 436 -17.94 -3.98 7.18
N VAL A 437 -17.63 -3.25 6.10
CA VAL A 437 -16.87 -2.00 6.17
C VAL A 437 -17.62 -0.85 5.52
N LEU A 438 -17.40 0.37 6.03
CA LEU A 438 -17.76 1.61 5.37
C LEU A 438 -16.54 2.53 5.34
N TYR A 439 -16.29 3.16 4.20
CA TYR A 439 -15.20 4.09 3.96
C TYR A 439 -15.76 5.47 3.65
N ILE A 440 -15.46 6.45 4.49
CA ILE A 440 -16.03 7.81 4.43
C ILE A 440 -14.93 8.80 4.08
N HIS A 441 -15.12 9.54 2.98
CA HIS A 441 -14.19 10.59 2.55
C HIS A 441 -14.91 11.71 1.78
N THR A 442 -14.20 12.81 1.51
CA THR A 442 -14.75 13.97 0.75
C THR A 442 -14.17 14.08 -0.65
N GLY A 443 -13.33 13.13 -1.05
CA GLY A 443 -12.70 13.07 -2.37
C GLY A 443 -11.26 13.60 -2.39
N VAL A 444 -10.56 13.32 -3.48
CA VAL A 444 -9.19 13.78 -3.70
C VAL A 444 -9.20 15.21 -4.25
N HIS A 445 -8.26 16.04 -3.81
CA HIS A 445 -8.11 17.43 -4.21
C HIS A 445 -6.69 17.74 -4.70
N ALA A 446 -6.48 18.95 -5.23
CA ALA A 446 -5.19 19.34 -5.83
C ALA A 446 -4.02 19.35 -4.82
N ASP A 447 -4.31 19.61 -3.55
CA ASP A 447 -3.30 19.71 -2.49
C ASP A 447 -2.93 18.33 -1.90
N TYR A 448 -3.63 17.24 -2.27
CA TYR A 448 -3.38 15.88 -1.79
C TYR A 448 -1.92 15.47 -2.01
N HIS A 449 -1.27 14.95 -0.97
CA HIS A 449 0.14 14.54 -0.97
C HIS A 449 1.11 15.66 -1.39
N THR A 450 0.82 16.89 -0.97
CA THR A 450 1.71 18.05 -1.20
C THR A 450 1.91 18.86 0.08
N PRO A 451 2.92 19.76 0.14
CA PRO A 451 3.11 20.70 1.26
C PRO A 451 1.96 21.71 1.44
N PHE A 452 0.98 21.72 0.54
CA PHE A 452 -0.15 22.66 0.53
C PHE A 452 -1.42 22.12 1.20
N ASP A 453 -1.44 20.86 1.65
CA ASP A 453 -2.53 20.33 2.45
C ASP A 453 -2.47 20.84 3.89
N LYS A 454 -2.94 22.09 4.08
CA LYS A 454 -2.84 22.89 5.29
C LYS A 454 -4.16 23.08 6.01
N ALA A 455 -4.10 23.33 7.32
CA ALA A 455 -5.26 23.52 8.19
C ALA A 455 -6.18 24.68 7.80
N ASP A 456 -5.66 25.73 7.17
CA ASP A 456 -6.45 26.90 6.72
C ASP A 456 -7.38 26.59 5.53
N ARG A 457 -7.21 25.41 4.90
CA ARG A 457 -8.04 24.94 3.79
C ARG A 457 -9.13 23.95 4.22
N ILE A 458 -9.23 23.62 5.49
CA ILE A 458 -10.14 22.62 6.02
C ILE A 458 -11.53 23.20 6.29
N ASN A 459 -12.56 22.49 5.89
CA ASN A 459 -13.95 22.77 6.23
C ASN A 459 -14.33 22.10 7.55
N TYR A 460 -14.05 22.76 8.68
CA TYR A 460 -14.30 22.25 10.01
C TYR A 460 -15.79 21.94 10.30
N GLN A 461 -16.70 22.74 9.71
CA GLN A 461 -18.14 22.50 9.83
C GLN A 461 -18.55 21.23 9.06
N GLY A 462 -17.90 20.97 7.94
CA GLY A 462 -18.06 19.72 7.19
C GLY A 462 -17.65 18.51 7.99
N ILE A 463 -16.50 18.56 8.65
CA ILE A 463 -16.04 17.48 9.56
C ILE A 463 -17.08 17.27 10.68
N ALA A 464 -17.56 18.33 11.33
CA ALA A 464 -18.57 18.20 12.39
C ALA A 464 -19.85 17.52 11.88
N LYS A 465 -20.31 17.90 10.68
CA LYS A 465 -21.52 17.33 10.06
C LYS A 465 -21.36 15.86 9.70
N ILE A 466 -20.21 15.47 9.16
CA ILE A 466 -19.87 14.07 8.86
C ILE A 466 -19.78 13.28 10.17
N SER A 467 -19.11 13.82 11.19
CA SER A 467 -18.99 13.16 12.50
C SER A 467 -20.35 12.96 13.21
N GLN A 468 -21.30 13.88 13.04
CA GLN A 468 -22.68 13.68 13.50
C GLN A 468 -23.34 12.51 12.78
N PHE A 469 -23.19 12.43 11.44
CA PHE A 469 -23.68 11.29 10.69
C PHE A 469 -23.09 9.97 11.20
N ILE A 470 -21.77 9.92 11.41
CA ILE A 470 -21.06 8.73 11.90
C ILE A 470 -21.54 8.36 13.33
N SER A 471 -21.75 9.35 14.19
CA SER A 471 -22.26 9.11 15.55
C SER A 471 -23.65 8.48 15.54
N HIS A 472 -24.54 8.94 14.66
CA HIS A 472 -25.87 8.32 14.47
C HIS A 472 -25.79 6.92 13.90
N LEU A 473 -24.88 6.71 12.93
CA LEU A 473 -24.64 5.39 12.32
C LEU A 473 -24.15 4.39 13.38
N ILE A 474 -23.12 4.76 14.14
CA ILE A 474 -22.58 3.91 15.21
C ILE A 474 -23.62 3.65 16.29
N SER A 475 -24.35 4.67 16.76
CA SER A 475 -25.42 4.49 17.74
C SER A 475 -26.51 3.53 17.25
N THR A 476 -26.87 3.63 15.97
CA THR A 476 -27.84 2.73 15.36
C THR A 476 -27.30 1.30 15.31
N LEU A 477 -26.07 1.09 14.86
CA LEU A 477 -25.40 -0.23 14.81
C LEU A 477 -25.21 -0.80 16.22
N ALA A 478 -24.83 0.03 17.20
CA ALA A 478 -24.66 -0.40 18.59
C ALA A 478 -25.96 -0.91 19.23
N ASN A 479 -27.11 -0.39 18.82
CA ASN A 479 -28.41 -0.71 19.40
C ASN A 479 -29.23 -1.74 18.61
N ARG A 480 -28.77 -2.16 17.42
CA ARG A 480 -29.45 -3.22 16.65
C ARG A 480 -29.48 -4.54 17.39
N SER A 481 -30.58 -5.27 17.25
CA SER A 481 -30.68 -6.64 17.79
C SER A 481 -29.87 -7.66 17.01
N SER A 482 -29.72 -7.44 15.68
CA SER A 482 -28.96 -8.31 14.78
C SER A 482 -27.71 -7.62 14.27
N ARG A 483 -26.70 -8.41 13.93
CA ARG A 483 -25.49 -7.96 13.23
C ARG A 483 -25.82 -7.60 11.78
N LEU A 484 -24.88 -6.91 11.12
CA LEU A 484 -24.89 -6.79 9.67
C LEU A 484 -24.56 -8.14 9.03
N THR A 485 -25.23 -8.46 7.93
CA THR A 485 -24.96 -9.68 7.16
C THR A 485 -23.90 -9.38 6.12
N PHE A 486 -22.70 -9.90 6.34
CA PHE A 486 -21.59 -9.71 5.37
C PHE A 486 -21.94 -10.29 4.01
N GLN A 487 -21.56 -9.55 2.97
CA GLN A 487 -21.54 -10.04 1.59
C GLN A 487 -20.29 -9.51 0.88
N GLU A 488 -19.81 -10.25 -0.09
CA GLU A 488 -18.71 -9.78 -0.92
C GLU A 488 -19.20 -8.67 -1.85
N ALA A 489 -18.38 -7.60 -1.93
CA ALA A 489 -18.66 -6.45 -2.77
C ALA A 489 -17.39 -5.97 -3.46
N GLY A 490 -17.43 -5.91 -4.78
CA GLY A 490 -16.33 -5.45 -5.61
C GLY A 490 -16.73 -5.45 -7.07
N PRO A 491 -15.96 -4.88 -7.97
CA PRO A 491 -16.28 -4.90 -9.39
C PRO A 491 -16.34 -6.34 -9.88
N ALA A 492 -17.38 -6.67 -10.61
CA ALA A 492 -17.54 -7.98 -11.28
C ALA A 492 -16.44 -8.20 -12.34
N GLN A 493 -15.86 -7.10 -12.85
CA GLN A 493 -14.69 -7.09 -13.74
C GLN A 493 -13.66 -6.14 -13.14
N ALA A 494 -12.39 -6.53 -13.20
CA ALA A 494 -11.29 -5.63 -12.85
C ALA A 494 -11.30 -4.47 -13.85
N THR A 495 -11.76 -3.31 -13.40
CA THR A 495 -11.43 -2.07 -14.10
C THR A 495 -9.91 -1.91 -13.95
N SER A 496 -9.22 -1.86 -15.08
CA SER A 496 -7.76 -1.78 -15.18
C SER A 496 -7.26 -0.44 -14.60
N TYR A 497 -7.05 -0.41 -13.29
CA TYR A 497 -6.37 0.72 -12.63
C TYR A 497 -4.83 0.58 -12.64
N ARG A 498 -4.28 -0.41 -13.37
CA ARG A 498 -2.83 -0.58 -13.52
C ARG A 498 -2.48 -0.64 -14.99
N GLN A 499 -1.72 0.35 -15.45
CA GLN A 499 -1.13 0.36 -16.79
C GLN A 499 -0.43 -0.99 -17.07
N GLY A 500 -0.71 -1.59 -18.23
CA GLY A 500 -0.04 -2.78 -18.73
C GLY A 500 -0.64 -4.15 -18.38
N LEU A 501 -1.66 -4.27 -17.50
CA LEU A 501 -2.28 -5.56 -17.20
C LEU A 501 -3.52 -5.81 -18.04
N LYS A 502 -3.53 -6.91 -18.81
CA LYS A 502 -4.65 -7.35 -19.65
C LYS A 502 -5.62 -8.30 -18.92
N VAL A 503 -5.15 -8.92 -17.82
CA VAL A 503 -5.89 -9.91 -17.04
C VAL A 503 -5.69 -9.71 -15.53
N THR A 504 -6.58 -10.31 -14.75
CA THR A 504 -6.45 -10.42 -13.29
C THR A 504 -6.88 -11.80 -12.83
N LEU A 505 -6.23 -12.33 -11.81
CA LEU A 505 -6.68 -13.56 -11.15
C LEU A 505 -7.87 -13.32 -10.22
N GLY A 506 -8.12 -12.06 -9.83
CA GLY A 506 -9.18 -11.72 -8.87
C GLY A 506 -8.82 -12.08 -7.44
N ILE A 507 -7.55 -12.03 -7.11
CA ILE A 507 -7.05 -12.15 -5.75
C ILE A 507 -6.67 -10.78 -5.21
N MET A 508 -6.62 -10.67 -3.89
CA MET A 508 -5.92 -9.61 -3.19
C MET A 508 -4.64 -10.19 -2.60
N PRO A 509 -3.48 -9.73 -3.07
CA PRO A 509 -2.21 -10.11 -2.48
C PRO A 509 -2.06 -9.54 -1.07
N ASP A 510 -1.42 -10.30 -0.19
CA ASP A 510 -0.95 -9.84 1.10
C ASP A 510 0.45 -9.22 0.93
N PHE A 511 0.54 -7.91 1.11
CA PHE A 511 1.80 -7.14 0.91
C PHE A 511 2.70 -7.09 2.15
N ALA A 512 2.26 -7.53 3.35
CA ALA A 512 2.99 -7.34 4.59
C ALA A 512 3.92 -8.47 4.97
N ASP A 513 3.75 -9.64 4.41
CA ASP A 513 4.57 -10.78 4.79
C ASP A 513 5.80 -10.90 3.88
N SER A 514 6.82 -10.08 4.17
CA SER A 514 8.11 -10.08 3.45
C SER A 514 8.94 -11.36 3.70
N ASN A 515 8.54 -12.20 4.66
CA ASN A 515 9.26 -13.42 5.03
C ASN A 515 8.79 -14.66 4.24
N ILE A 516 7.69 -14.59 3.52
CA ILE A 516 7.17 -15.69 2.72
C ILE A 516 7.71 -15.58 1.30
N LYS A 517 8.39 -16.63 0.83
CA LYS A 517 8.74 -16.77 -0.59
C LYS A 517 7.48 -17.13 -1.37
N GLY A 518 6.87 -16.14 -2.03
CA GLY A 518 5.61 -16.26 -2.75
C GLY A 518 4.70 -15.06 -2.54
N VAL A 519 3.51 -15.12 -3.12
CA VAL A 519 2.45 -14.13 -2.88
C VAL A 519 1.34 -14.79 -2.08
N LYS A 520 1.26 -14.45 -0.81
CA LYS A 520 0.16 -14.89 0.05
C LYS A 520 -1.14 -14.20 -0.38
N VAL A 521 -2.20 -14.95 -0.42
CA VAL A 521 -3.52 -14.51 -0.84
C VAL A 521 -4.30 -14.04 0.39
N ALA A 522 -4.48 -12.73 0.53
CA ALA A 522 -5.27 -12.15 1.60
C ALA A 522 -6.77 -12.38 1.41
N ASN A 523 -7.23 -12.33 0.15
CA ASN A 523 -8.60 -12.66 -0.23
C ASN A 523 -8.69 -13.11 -1.69
N VAL A 524 -9.75 -13.87 -2.00
CA VAL A 524 -10.09 -14.34 -3.35
C VAL A 524 -11.54 -14.01 -3.63
N ARG A 525 -11.84 -13.47 -4.80
CA ARG A 525 -13.21 -13.25 -5.26
C ARG A 525 -13.77 -14.56 -5.84
N ASP A 526 -14.89 -15.05 -5.31
CA ASP A 526 -15.47 -16.37 -5.68
C ASP A 526 -15.71 -16.52 -7.18
N ASN A 527 -16.22 -15.48 -7.84
CA ASN A 527 -16.54 -15.49 -9.27
C ASN A 527 -15.38 -15.06 -10.19
N ALA A 528 -14.21 -14.75 -9.64
CA ALA A 528 -13.02 -14.41 -10.42
C ALA A 528 -12.26 -15.68 -10.88
N PRO A 529 -11.31 -15.55 -11.82
CA PRO A 529 -10.57 -16.70 -12.34
C PRO A 529 -9.98 -17.62 -11.27
N ALA A 530 -9.27 -17.05 -10.28
CA ALA A 530 -8.67 -17.83 -9.20
C ALA A 530 -9.72 -18.48 -8.28
N GLY A 531 -10.81 -17.75 -7.96
CA GLY A 531 -11.90 -18.28 -7.12
C GLY A 531 -12.61 -19.45 -7.78
N ARG A 532 -12.94 -19.33 -9.08
CA ARG A 532 -13.53 -20.44 -9.87
C ARG A 532 -12.61 -21.67 -9.92
N ALA A 533 -11.30 -21.47 -9.87
CA ALA A 533 -10.31 -22.55 -9.83
C ALA A 533 -10.09 -23.13 -8.41
N GLY A 534 -10.80 -22.63 -7.40
CA GLY A 534 -10.70 -23.13 -6.03
C GLY A 534 -9.52 -22.57 -5.21
N MET A 535 -8.96 -21.43 -5.60
CA MET A 535 -7.99 -20.70 -4.77
C MET A 535 -8.67 -20.17 -3.50
N MET A 536 -7.97 -20.17 -2.39
CA MET A 536 -8.51 -19.78 -1.08
C MET A 536 -7.62 -18.73 -0.41
N LYS A 537 -8.20 -18.04 0.59
CA LYS A 537 -7.45 -17.18 1.50
C LYS A 537 -6.33 -17.99 2.17
N ASN A 538 -5.18 -17.37 2.37
CA ASN A 538 -3.94 -17.91 2.90
C ASN A 538 -3.19 -18.88 1.98
N ASP A 539 -3.67 -19.17 0.76
CA ASP A 539 -2.82 -19.81 -0.24
C ASP A 539 -1.61 -18.91 -0.53
N VAL A 540 -0.47 -19.52 -0.77
CA VAL A 540 0.73 -18.81 -1.19
C VAL A 540 1.04 -19.18 -2.63
N ILE A 541 0.91 -18.25 -3.55
CA ILE A 541 1.26 -18.45 -4.96
C ILE A 541 2.78 -18.45 -5.07
N VAL A 542 3.35 -19.56 -5.59
CA VAL A 542 4.80 -19.76 -5.72
C VAL A 542 5.26 -19.89 -7.17
N ALA A 543 4.35 -20.16 -8.12
CA ALA A 543 4.64 -20.08 -9.55
C ALA A 543 3.36 -19.82 -10.36
N ILE A 544 3.51 -19.24 -11.53
CA ILE A 544 2.47 -19.08 -12.57
C ILE A 544 3.05 -19.58 -13.88
N ASP A 545 2.37 -20.54 -14.49
CA ASP A 545 2.78 -21.19 -15.75
C ASP A 545 4.25 -21.68 -15.72
N GLY A 546 4.61 -22.33 -14.61
CA GLY A 546 5.96 -22.85 -14.35
C GLY A 546 7.02 -21.81 -14.02
N LYS A 547 6.71 -20.52 -14.06
CA LYS A 547 7.64 -19.44 -13.71
C LYS A 547 7.48 -19.07 -12.24
N SER A 548 8.57 -19.08 -11.48
CA SER A 548 8.55 -18.77 -10.04
C SER A 548 7.94 -17.41 -9.74
N VAL A 549 7.15 -17.36 -8.68
CA VAL A 549 6.64 -16.15 -8.04
C VAL A 549 7.19 -16.11 -6.62
N ARG A 550 8.10 -15.18 -6.34
CA ARG A 550 8.75 -15.06 -5.02
C ARG A 550 8.21 -13.90 -4.22
N ASP A 551 7.63 -12.91 -4.94
CA ASP A 551 7.08 -11.69 -4.37
C ASP A 551 6.02 -11.08 -5.29
N ILE A 552 5.48 -9.94 -4.88
CA ILE A 552 4.47 -9.21 -5.64
C ILE A 552 4.99 -8.70 -7.00
N TYR A 553 6.29 -8.40 -7.12
CA TYR A 553 6.87 -7.92 -8.38
C TYR A 553 6.96 -9.06 -9.39
N ASP A 554 7.37 -10.26 -8.95
CA ASP A 554 7.30 -11.46 -9.78
C ASP A 554 5.86 -11.71 -10.24
N TYR A 555 4.90 -11.70 -9.31
CA TYR A 555 3.48 -11.89 -9.60
C TYR A 555 2.99 -10.88 -10.67
N MET A 556 3.27 -9.61 -10.48
CA MET A 556 2.88 -8.57 -11.44
C MET A 556 3.54 -8.75 -12.81
N ASN A 557 4.83 -9.10 -12.82
CA ASN A 557 5.57 -9.38 -14.04
C ASN A 557 4.97 -10.57 -14.81
N ARG A 558 4.54 -11.66 -14.10
CA ARG A 558 3.86 -12.81 -14.74
C ARG A 558 2.53 -12.38 -15.36
N LEU A 559 1.72 -11.60 -14.65
CA LEU A 559 0.42 -11.14 -15.15
C LEU A 559 0.52 -10.32 -16.43
N LYS A 560 1.58 -9.52 -16.63
CA LYS A 560 1.81 -8.72 -17.85
C LYS A 560 1.86 -9.56 -19.11
N THR A 561 2.27 -10.82 -19.01
CA THR A 561 2.43 -11.74 -20.16
C THR A 561 1.16 -12.55 -20.46
N LEU A 562 0.15 -12.51 -19.60
CA LEU A 562 -1.07 -13.30 -19.73
C LEU A 562 -2.15 -12.55 -20.53
N LYS A 563 -3.04 -13.31 -21.19
CA LYS A 563 -4.14 -12.79 -22.01
C LYS A 563 -5.47 -13.46 -21.62
N HIS A 564 -6.58 -12.78 -21.87
CA HIS A 564 -7.91 -13.37 -21.72
C HIS A 564 -8.06 -14.66 -22.55
N GLY A 565 -8.73 -15.65 -21.96
CA GLY A 565 -8.94 -16.94 -22.58
C GLY A 565 -7.76 -17.92 -22.45
N MET A 566 -6.64 -17.51 -21.86
CA MET A 566 -5.55 -18.44 -21.53
C MET A 566 -5.94 -19.32 -20.35
N ARG A 567 -5.46 -20.56 -20.39
CA ARG A 567 -5.53 -21.53 -19.31
C ARG A 567 -4.14 -21.75 -18.76
N VAL A 568 -3.90 -21.33 -17.52
CA VAL A 568 -2.58 -21.32 -16.91
C VAL A 568 -2.56 -22.16 -15.63
N SER A 569 -1.42 -22.79 -15.35
CA SER A 569 -1.18 -23.43 -14.07
C SER A 569 -0.74 -22.40 -13.03
N ILE A 570 -1.28 -22.50 -11.82
CA ILE A 570 -0.82 -21.71 -10.67
C ILE A 570 -0.43 -22.69 -9.57
N ASP A 571 0.86 -22.69 -9.25
CA ASP A 571 1.39 -23.48 -8.15
C ASP A 571 1.21 -22.70 -6.86
N ILE A 572 0.57 -23.33 -5.89
CA ILE A 572 0.29 -22.74 -4.59
C ILE A 572 0.79 -23.65 -3.45
N ILE A 573 1.01 -23.04 -2.30
CA ILE A 573 1.17 -23.74 -1.03
C ILE A 573 -0.07 -23.46 -0.18
N ARG A 574 -0.83 -24.50 0.18
CA ARG A 574 -1.99 -24.46 1.07
C ARG A 574 -1.70 -25.32 2.29
N GLU A 575 -1.76 -24.75 3.50
CA GLU A 575 -1.49 -25.46 4.74
C GLU A 575 -0.18 -26.29 4.69
N ASN A 576 0.88 -25.68 4.16
CA ASN A 576 2.20 -26.27 3.92
C ASN A 576 2.22 -27.45 2.92
N ARG A 577 1.19 -27.60 2.09
CA ARG A 577 1.13 -28.63 1.03
C ARG A 577 1.16 -27.98 -0.34
N PRO A 578 2.03 -28.40 -1.25
CA PRO A 578 2.04 -27.91 -2.61
C PRO A 578 0.81 -28.41 -3.37
N MET A 579 0.18 -27.54 -4.13
CA MET A 579 -0.95 -27.81 -5.00
C MET A 579 -0.83 -27.04 -6.32
N ILE A 580 -1.47 -27.54 -7.37
CA ILE A 580 -1.55 -26.85 -8.65
C ILE A 580 -3.02 -26.59 -8.95
N LEU A 581 -3.34 -25.35 -9.23
CA LEU A 581 -4.65 -24.93 -9.71
C LEU A 581 -4.56 -24.59 -11.20
N ILE A 582 -5.56 -25.03 -11.95
CA ILE A 582 -5.69 -24.65 -13.36
C ILE A 582 -6.70 -23.51 -13.44
N VAL A 583 -6.24 -22.36 -13.85
CA VAL A 583 -7.01 -21.12 -13.91
C VAL A 583 -7.30 -20.76 -15.35
N GLU A 584 -8.56 -20.50 -15.66
CA GLU A 584 -9.02 -19.96 -16.94
C GLU A 584 -9.26 -18.45 -16.78
N LEU A 585 -8.53 -17.65 -17.57
CA LEU A 585 -8.47 -16.19 -17.46
C LEU A 585 -9.56 -15.48 -18.23
#